data_a8b9d69e7d5c9a2e7c06fc4eff21587d
#
_entry.id   a8b9d69e7d5c9a2e7c06fc4eff21587d
#
_cell.length_a   1.000
_cell.length_b   1.000
_cell.length_c   1.000
_cell.angle_alpha   90.00
_cell.angle_beta   90.00
_cell.angle_gamma   90.00
#
_symmetry.space_group_name_H-M   'P 1'
#
loop_
_entity.id
_entity.type
_entity.pdbx_description
1 polymer ?
#
loop_
_entity_poly.entity_id
_entity_poly.type
_entity_poly.pdbx_seq_one_letter_code
_entity_poly.pdbx_strand_id
1 'polypeptide(L)'
;PTDEELAAQEIDDLLSSLTTEEKVGQLFFVRCPADSAAEDVAAYHLGGYILFGRDFTDKTADDVIQTIRAYQTAAAADTGIPLLIGVDEEGGTVVRVSSNPHLRSAKYPSPQKLLSQGGTEALVENTAEKDALLHGLGINVNLAPVADVSTNSGDFIYDRTFGLDAEGTSDCVTAVVEQMAADGMGSVLKHFPGYGSNVDTHTGIAVDQRPLEQFESADFLPFSAGMAAGNGTTAVLVSHNIMTAVDESLPASLSPAVHDLLREELGFDGVVMTDDLAMDAVAAYSADGAVA
;
A
#
# COMPACT_ATOMS: atom_id res chain seq x y z
N PRO A 1 29.76 11.22 13.10
CA PRO A 1 28.57 10.43 12.78
C PRO A 1 28.49 10.16 11.30
N THR A 2 28.00 9.01 10.88
CA THR A 2 27.62 8.73 9.50
C THR A 2 26.31 9.44 9.17
N ASP A 3 25.96 9.56 7.88
CA ASP A 3 24.67 10.12 7.47
C ASP A 3 23.49 9.31 8.07
N GLU A 4 23.65 8.01 8.19
CA GLU A 4 22.68 7.10 8.80
C GLU A 4 22.51 7.35 10.32
N GLU A 5 23.62 7.57 11.04
CA GLU A 5 23.57 7.91 12.48
C GLU A 5 22.92 9.28 12.71
N LEU A 6 23.14 10.25 11.80
CA LEU A 6 22.49 11.55 11.86
C LEU A 6 20.97 11.45 11.57
N ALA A 7 20.57 10.69 10.56
CA ALA A 7 19.16 10.46 10.25
C ALA A 7 18.43 9.74 11.41
N ALA A 8 19.05 8.74 12.02
CA ALA A 8 18.50 8.06 13.19
C ALA A 8 18.32 9.02 14.37
N GLN A 9 19.31 9.89 14.62
CA GLN A 9 19.22 10.89 15.69
C GLN A 9 18.10 11.91 15.44
N GLU A 10 17.92 12.36 14.19
CA GLU A 10 16.83 13.27 13.83
C GLU A 10 15.45 12.63 14.06
N ILE A 11 15.30 11.34 13.76
CA ILE A 11 14.07 10.57 14.02
C ILE A 11 13.81 10.45 15.53
N ASP A 12 14.83 10.12 16.32
CA ASP A 12 14.72 10.00 17.78
C ASP A 12 14.36 11.35 18.43
N ASP A 13 14.95 12.45 17.97
CA ASP A 13 14.67 13.79 18.45
C ASP A 13 13.21 14.19 18.10
N LEU A 14 12.75 13.89 16.87
CA LEU A 14 11.37 14.11 16.44
C LEU A 14 10.38 13.29 17.30
N LEU A 15 10.62 12.00 17.44
CA LEU A 15 9.78 11.13 18.28
C LEU A 15 9.73 11.58 19.74
N SER A 16 10.84 12.10 20.26
CA SER A 16 10.91 12.61 21.63
C SER A 16 10.14 13.94 21.80
N SER A 17 9.96 14.70 20.72
CA SER A 17 9.23 15.97 20.72
C SER A 17 7.73 15.81 20.67
N LEU A 18 7.22 14.68 20.16
CA LEU A 18 5.79 14.41 20.00
C LEU A 18 5.13 13.96 21.31
N THR A 19 3.91 14.44 21.55
CA THR A 19 3.01 13.92 22.59
C THR A 19 2.54 12.50 22.26
N THR A 20 1.89 11.85 23.22
CA THR A 20 1.31 10.51 22.97
C THR A 20 0.17 10.57 21.95
N GLU A 21 -0.67 11.61 22.02
CA GLU A 21 -1.75 11.85 21.06
C GLU A 21 -1.22 12.01 19.64
N GLU A 22 -0.20 12.82 19.44
CA GLU A 22 0.44 13.02 18.15
C GLU A 22 1.06 11.72 17.61
N LYS A 23 1.76 10.96 18.46
CA LYS A 23 2.31 9.63 18.07
C LYS A 23 1.22 8.66 17.63
N VAL A 24 0.10 8.61 18.36
CA VAL A 24 -1.04 7.76 18.00
C VAL A 24 -1.65 8.20 16.69
N GLY A 25 -1.85 9.50 16.48
CA GLY A 25 -2.37 10.06 15.23
C GLY A 25 -1.54 9.70 14.01
N GLN A 26 -0.19 9.70 14.17
CA GLN A 26 0.74 9.34 13.09
C GLN A 26 0.62 7.86 12.64
N LEU A 27 0.02 6.98 13.44
CA LEU A 27 -0.24 5.60 13.05
C LEU A 27 -1.44 5.45 12.09
N PHE A 28 -2.22 6.51 11.87
CA PHE A 28 -3.41 6.45 11.04
C PHE A 28 -3.15 6.98 9.64
N PHE A 29 -3.24 6.06 8.67
CA PHE A 29 -3.27 6.33 7.23
C PHE A 29 -4.70 6.06 6.76
N VAL A 30 -5.52 7.10 6.71
CA VAL A 30 -6.97 6.95 6.64
C VAL A 30 -7.54 7.32 5.28
N ARG A 31 -8.72 6.82 4.96
CA ARG A 31 -9.49 7.26 3.81
C ARG A 31 -9.79 8.74 3.92
N CYS A 32 -9.41 9.55 2.93
CA CYS A 32 -9.68 10.98 2.91
C CYS A 32 -11.19 11.25 3.06
N PRO A 33 -11.64 12.02 4.06
CA PRO A 33 -13.04 12.36 4.21
C PRO A 33 -13.50 13.32 3.10
N ALA A 34 -14.81 13.36 2.84
CA ALA A 34 -15.37 14.26 1.82
C ALA A 34 -15.32 15.73 2.25
N ASP A 35 -15.48 15.96 3.53
CA ASP A 35 -15.49 17.29 4.18
C ASP A 35 -14.47 17.28 5.33
N SER A 36 -14.02 18.44 5.77
CA SER A 36 -13.13 18.64 6.93
C SER A 36 -11.71 18.03 6.82
N ALA A 37 -11.27 17.55 5.65
CA ALA A 37 -9.99 16.83 5.55
C ALA A 37 -8.77 17.65 6.03
N ALA A 38 -8.71 18.95 5.79
CA ALA A 38 -7.60 19.78 6.25
C ALA A 38 -7.65 20.02 7.77
N GLU A 39 -8.86 20.16 8.33
CA GLU A 39 -9.10 20.33 9.75
C GLU A 39 -8.81 19.03 10.51
N ASP A 40 -9.20 17.88 9.96
CA ASP A 40 -9.01 16.56 10.56
C ASP A 40 -7.52 16.18 10.68
N VAL A 41 -6.66 16.66 9.78
CA VAL A 41 -5.20 16.47 9.91
C VAL A 41 -4.71 16.94 11.26
N ALA A 42 -5.05 18.17 11.65
CA ALA A 42 -4.61 18.74 12.92
C ALA A 42 -5.44 18.25 14.11
N ALA A 43 -6.74 17.97 13.91
CA ALA A 43 -7.61 17.50 14.99
C ALA A 43 -7.24 16.10 15.50
N TYR A 44 -6.70 15.25 14.60
CA TYR A 44 -6.34 13.86 14.90
C TYR A 44 -4.84 13.57 14.72
N HIS A 45 -4.02 14.55 14.37
CA HIS A 45 -2.56 14.41 14.14
C HIS A 45 -2.22 13.32 13.13
N LEU A 46 -2.98 13.23 12.03
CA LEU A 46 -2.96 12.08 11.09
C LEU A 46 -1.61 11.89 10.40
N GLY A 47 -1.22 10.63 10.20
CA GLY A 47 -0.04 10.24 9.43
C GLY A 47 -0.23 10.34 7.92
N GLY A 48 -1.45 10.22 7.41
CA GLY A 48 -1.70 10.35 5.99
C GLY A 48 -3.13 10.11 5.53
N TYR A 49 -3.34 10.34 4.23
CA TYR A 49 -4.60 10.11 3.52
C TYR A 49 -4.45 9.17 2.34
N ILE A 50 -5.37 8.21 2.22
CA ILE A 50 -5.59 7.44 0.99
C ILE A 50 -6.70 8.14 0.19
N LEU A 51 -6.38 8.51 -1.06
CA LEU A 51 -7.29 9.18 -1.98
C LEU A 51 -7.97 8.15 -2.89
N PHE A 52 -9.26 8.32 -3.10
CA PHE A 52 -10.09 7.47 -3.94
C PHE A 52 -10.55 8.19 -5.21
N GLY A 53 -11.19 7.48 -6.14
CA GLY A 53 -11.67 8.05 -7.40
C GLY A 53 -12.54 9.31 -7.23
N ARG A 54 -13.34 9.38 -6.15
CA ARG A 54 -14.15 10.56 -5.83
C ARG A 54 -13.33 11.83 -5.57
N ASP A 55 -12.11 11.66 -5.09
CA ASP A 55 -11.22 12.78 -4.76
C ASP A 55 -10.61 13.41 -5.99
N PHE A 56 -10.71 12.73 -7.15
CA PHE A 56 -10.21 13.18 -8.44
C PHE A 56 -11.33 13.53 -9.44
N THR A 57 -12.58 13.10 -9.18
CA THR A 57 -13.70 13.26 -10.14
C THR A 57 -13.87 14.73 -10.54
N ASP A 58 -13.87 14.98 -11.86
CA ASP A 58 -14.04 16.29 -12.49
C ASP A 58 -13.02 17.37 -12.08
N LYS A 59 -11.93 17.01 -11.40
CA LYS A 59 -10.87 17.93 -10.97
C LYS A 59 -9.81 18.09 -12.05
N THR A 60 -9.26 19.29 -12.14
CA THR A 60 -8.02 19.56 -12.88
C THR A 60 -6.80 19.21 -12.03
N ALA A 61 -5.62 19.15 -12.64
CA ALA A 61 -4.36 18.95 -11.91
C ALA A 61 -4.15 20.05 -10.86
N ASP A 62 -4.44 21.30 -11.19
CA ASP A 62 -4.30 22.42 -10.26
C ASP A 62 -5.24 22.28 -9.05
N ASP A 63 -6.47 21.80 -9.23
CA ASP A 63 -7.42 21.56 -8.15
C ASP A 63 -6.88 20.49 -7.18
N VAL A 64 -6.33 19.39 -7.71
CA VAL A 64 -5.75 18.30 -6.91
C VAL A 64 -4.53 18.80 -6.15
N ILE A 65 -3.61 19.49 -6.82
CA ILE A 65 -2.39 20.05 -6.22
C ILE A 65 -2.73 21.01 -5.08
N GLN A 66 -3.69 21.92 -5.29
CA GLN A 66 -4.11 22.86 -4.26
C GLN A 66 -4.74 22.15 -3.05
N THR A 67 -5.56 21.13 -3.29
CA THR A 67 -6.18 20.32 -2.26
C THR A 67 -5.12 19.61 -1.40
N ILE A 68 -4.20 18.87 -2.03
CA ILE A 68 -3.12 18.17 -1.31
C ILE A 68 -2.19 19.14 -0.58
N ARG A 69 -1.89 20.29 -1.19
CA ARG A 69 -1.10 21.35 -0.53
C ARG A 69 -1.76 21.89 0.73
N ALA A 70 -3.10 21.99 0.76
CA ALA A 70 -3.81 22.40 1.96
C ALA A 70 -3.64 21.37 3.09
N TYR A 71 -3.72 20.08 2.78
CA TYR A 71 -3.46 19.00 3.75
C TYR A 71 -2.03 19.05 4.30
N GLN A 72 -1.04 19.18 3.43
CA GLN A 72 0.36 19.28 3.82
C GLN A 72 0.65 20.55 4.66
N THR A 73 -0.04 21.65 4.36
CA THR A 73 0.07 22.88 5.13
C THR A 73 -0.50 22.69 6.55
N ALA A 74 -1.61 21.97 6.68
CA ALA A 74 -2.18 21.65 7.99
C ALA A 74 -1.23 20.77 8.81
N ALA A 75 -0.65 19.73 8.20
CA ALA A 75 0.33 18.85 8.86
C ALA A 75 1.60 19.60 9.30
N ALA A 76 2.12 20.48 8.44
CA ALA A 76 3.29 21.29 8.77
C ALA A 76 3.03 22.28 9.92
N ALA A 77 1.80 22.76 10.09
CA ALA A 77 1.41 23.65 11.18
C ALA A 77 1.12 22.89 12.50
N ASP A 78 0.80 21.59 12.41
CA ASP A 78 0.49 20.72 13.55
C ASP A 78 1.76 20.04 14.09
N THR A 79 2.08 18.85 13.58
CA THR A 79 3.23 18.05 14.04
C THR A 79 4.55 18.42 13.35
N GLY A 80 4.48 19.13 12.22
CA GLY A 80 5.62 19.37 11.34
C GLY A 80 6.00 18.18 10.46
N ILE A 81 5.29 17.04 10.58
CA ILE A 81 5.54 15.83 9.82
C ILE A 81 4.70 15.86 8.54
N PRO A 82 5.31 15.75 7.34
CA PRO A 82 4.54 15.67 6.10
C PRO A 82 3.65 14.42 6.06
N LEU A 83 2.44 14.58 5.52
CA LEU A 83 1.52 13.46 5.33
C LEU A 83 2.01 12.49 4.25
N LEU A 84 1.76 11.21 4.50
CA LEU A 84 1.68 10.24 3.42
C LEU A 84 0.39 10.50 2.64
N ILE A 85 0.50 10.71 1.34
CA ILE A 85 -0.63 10.84 0.42
C ILE A 85 -0.58 9.66 -0.53
N GLY A 86 -1.50 8.74 -0.34
CA GLY A 86 -1.54 7.47 -1.06
C GLY A 86 -2.70 7.34 -2.02
N VAL A 87 -2.53 6.47 -3.01
CA VAL A 87 -3.56 6.13 -3.98
C VAL A 87 -3.36 4.71 -4.50
N ASP A 88 -4.47 4.03 -4.87
CA ASP A 88 -4.41 2.77 -5.62
C ASP A 88 -4.38 3.06 -7.12
N GLU A 89 -3.20 3.26 -7.67
CA GLU A 89 -3.01 3.39 -9.11
C GLU A 89 -2.26 2.17 -9.65
N GLU A 90 -2.88 0.97 -9.50
CA GLU A 90 -2.30 -0.31 -9.93
C GLU A 90 -2.19 -0.40 -11.46
N GLY A 91 -3.21 0.09 -12.12
CA GLY A 91 -3.50 -0.13 -13.52
C GLY A 91 -4.66 -1.11 -13.73
N GLY A 92 -5.15 -1.22 -14.97
CA GLY A 92 -6.25 -2.10 -15.31
C GLY A 92 -7.57 -1.71 -14.64
N THR A 93 -8.08 -2.58 -13.78
CA THR A 93 -9.36 -2.39 -13.08
C THR A 93 -9.25 -1.47 -11.86
N VAL A 94 -8.06 -1.34 -11.28
CA VAL A 94 -7.82 -0.53 -10.08
C VAL A 94 -6.99 0.69 -10.44
N VAL A 95 -7.68 1.77 -10.72
CA VAL A 95 -7.12 3.09 -11.03
C VAL A 95 -8.00 4.18 -10.40
N ARG A 96 -7.37 5.25 -9.91
CA ARG A 96 -8.07 6.39 -9.31
C ARG A 96 -7.80 7.67 -10.08
N VAL A 97 -6.53 8.02 -10.25
CA VAL A 97 -6.08 9.24 -10.92
C VAL A 97 -6.33 9.16 -12.43
N SER A 98 -5.87 8.10 -13.09
CA SER A 98 -6.00 7.92 -14.53
C SER A 98 -7.42 7.61 -15.01
N SER A 99 -8.38 7.42 -14.09
CA SER A 99 -9.80 7.35 -14.41
C SER A 99 -10.39 8.70 -14.77
N ASN A 100 -9.74 9.81 -14.39
CA ASN A 100 -10.15 11.16 -14.75
C ASN A 100 -9.42 11.63 -16.02
N PRO A 101 -10.16 11.89 -17.13
CA PRO A 101 -9.56 12.29 -18.41
C PRO A 101 -8.89 13.68 -18.40
N HIS A 102 -9.17 14.52 -17.37
CA HIS A 102 -8.47 15.80 -17.18
C HIS A 102 -7.06 15.62 -16.60
N LEU A 103 -6.79 14.48 -15.96
CA LEU A 103 -5.47 14.17 -15.36
C LEU A 103 -4.65 13.29 -16.31
N ARG A 104 -5.28 12.34 -16.99
CA ARG A 104 -4.64 11.49 -17.99
C ARG A 104 -5.67 11.09 -19.06
N SER A 105 -5.27 11.13 -20.32
CA SER A 105 -6.15 10.87 -21.47
C SER A 105 -6.70 9.42 -21.53
N ALA A 106 -6.03 8.47 -20.88
CA ALA A 106 -6.47 7.06 -20.82
C ALA A 106 -6.03 6.43 -19.52
N LYS A 107 -6.76 5.42 -19.03
CA LYS A 107 -6.38 4.62 -17.86
C LYS A 107 -5.07 3.90 -18.09
N TYR A 108 -4.26 3.72 -17.03
CA TYR A 108 -3.10 2.86 -17.08
C TYR A 108 -3.52 1.41 -17.36
N PRO A 109 -2.81 0.71 -18.24
CA PRO A 109 -3.09 -0.71 -18.53
C PRO A 109 -2.77 -1.59 -17.32
N SER A 110 -3.34 -2.80 -17.30
CA SER A 110 -3.02 -3.79 -16.28
C SER A 110 -1.57 -4.29 -16.42
N PRO A 111 -0.94 -4.78 -15.32
CA PRO A 111 0.39 -5.37 -15.38
C PRO A 111 0.52 -6.48 -16.44
N GLN A 112 -0.45 -7.38 -16.53
CA GLN A 112 -0.47 -8.44 -17.55
C GLN A 112 -0.48 -7.90 -18.99
N LYS A 113 -1.23 -6.82 -19.22
CA LYS A 113 -1.25 -6.18 -20.54
C LYS A 113 0.09 -5.58 -20.91
N LEU A 114 0.76 -4.92 -19.96
CA LEU A 114 2.11 -4.37 -20.17
C LEU A 114 3.11 -5.48 -20.48
N LEU A 115 3.11 -6.56 -19.70
CA LEU A 115 3.96 -7.74 -19.95
C LEU A 115 3.75 -8.32 -21.35
N SER A 116 2.49 -8.43 -21.79
CA SER A 116 2.18 -8.94 -23.12
C SER A 116 2.62 -8.03 -24.27
N GLN A 117 2.78 -6.73 -24.01
CA GLN A 117 3.14 -5.73 -25.01
C GLN A 117 4.65 -5.50 -25.12
N GLY A 118 5.38 -5.53 -24.00
CA GLY A 118 6.80 -5.20 -23.98
C GLY A 118 7.58 -5.80 -22.81
N GLY A 119 7.02 -6.80 -22.14
CA GLY A 119 7.73 -7.49 -21.04
C GLY A 119 7.98 -6.57 -19.84
N THR A 120 9.01 -6.88 -19.08
CA THR A 120 9.41 -6.13 -17.89
C THR A 120 9.80 -4.67 -18.20
N GLU A 121 10.37 -4.41 -19.38
CA GLU A 121 10.71 -3.04 -19.81
C GLU A 121 9.46 -2.15 -19.88
N ALA A 122 8.35 -2.64 -20.44
CA ALA A 122 7.09 -1.91 -20.47
C ALA A 122 6.49 -1.66 -19.08
N LEU A 123 6.71 -2.58 -18.11
CA LEU A 123 6.33 -2.37 -16.71
C LEU A 123 7.12 -1.21 -16.10
N VAL A 124 8.43 -1.19 -16.26
CA VAL A 124 9.34 -0.16 -15.72
C VAL A 124 9.02 1.21 -16.32
N GLU A 125 8.90 1.30 -17.65
CA GLU A 125 8.53 2.56 -18.32
C GLU A 125 7.17 3.09 -17.86
N ASN A 126 6.17 2.19 -17.72
CA ASN A 126 4.85 2.57 -17.24
C ASN A 126 4.86 3.01 -15.77
N THR A 127 5.71 2.39 -14.94
CA THR A 127 5.89 2.76 -13.54
C THR A 127 6.49 4.17 -13.45
N ALA A 128 7.55 4.46 -14.19
CA ALA A 128 8.17 5.79 -14.21
C ALA A 128 7.19 6.89 -14.68
N GLU A 129 6.39 6.63 -15.73
CA GLU A 129 5.36 7.56 -16.19
C GLU A 129 4.30 7.82 -15.10
N LYS A 130 3.87 6.76 -14.41
CA LYS A 130 2.89 6.81 -13.34
C LYS A 130 3.41 7.61 -12.15
N ASP A 131 4.62 7.32 -11.70
CA ASP A 131 5.25 8.00 -10.58
C ASP A 131 5.44 9.50 -10.86
N ALA A 132 5.86 9.85 -12.06
CA ALA A 132 5.96 11.26 -12.49
C ALA A 132 4.59 11.97 -12.44
N LEU A 133 3.51 11.31 -12.87
CA LEU A 133 2.16 11.88 -12.77
C LEU A 133 1.74 12.06 -11.32
N LEU A 134 1.90 11.03 -10.48
CA LEU A 134 1.49 11.04 -9.07
C LEU A 134 2.27 12.10 -8.28
N HIS A 135 3.59 12.17 -8.43
CA HIS A 135 4.42 13.22 -7.82
C HIS A 135 4.03 14.62 -8.28
N GLY A 136 3.74 14.79 -9.57
CA GLY A 136 3.26 16.05 -10.12
C GLY A 136 1.98 16.57 -9.48
N LEU A 137 1.16 15.66 -8.93
CA LEU A 137 -0.07 15.98 -8.18
C LEU A 137 0.16 16.15 -6.67
N GLY A 138 1.33 15.79 -6.14
CA GLY A 138 1.66 15.82 -4.72
C GLY A 138 1.40 14.51 -3.99
N ILE A 139 1.16 13.41 -4.71
CA ILE A 139 1.00 12.05 -4.17
C ILE A 139 2.38 11.42 -4.04
N ASN A 140 2.67 10.82 -2.87
CA ASN A 140 4.00 10.30 -2.54
C ASN A 140 4.01 8.80 -2.23
N VAL A 141 2.84 8.14 -2.21
CA VAL A 141 2.71 6.68 -2.04
C VAL A 141 1.76 6.13 -3.10
N ASN A 142 2.19 5.11 -3.83
CA ASN A 142 1.29 4.29 -4.63
C ASN A 142 1.10 2.92 -3.95
N LEU A 143 -0.14 2.54 -3.65
CA LEU A 143 -0.47 1.24 -3.06
C LEU A 143 -0.37 0.15 -4.13
N ALA A 144 0.83 -0.05 -4.61
CA ALA A 144 1.27 -1.00 -5.65
C ALA A 144 2.75 -1.33 -5.41
N PRO A 145 3.26 -2.44 -5.99
CA PRO A 145 2.59 -3.42 -6.83
C PRO A 145 1.77 -4.46 -6.05
N VAL A 146 0.84 -5.12 -6.75
CA VAL A 146 0.19 -6.33 -6.25
C VAL A 146 1.18 -7.49 -6.35
N ALA A 147 1.63 -7.98 -5.19
CA ALA A 147 2.62 -9.06 -5.07
C ALA A 147 1.99 -10.46 -4.98
N ASP A 148 0.65 -10.54 -5.00
CA ASP A 148 -0.06 -11.81 -5.00
C ASP A 148 0.30 -12.67 -6.20
N VAL A 149 0.48 -13.98 -5.95
CA VAL A 149 0.76 -14.98 -7.01
C VAL A 149 -0.54 -15.61 -7.46
N SER A 150 -0.88 -15.47 -8.75
CA SER A 150 -1.99 -16.18 -9.36
C SER A 150 -1.73 -16.42 -10.83
N THR A 151 -1.85 -17.70 -11.25
CA THR A 151 -1.78 -18.14 -12.65
C THR A 151 -3.13 -18.61 -13.20
N ASN A 152 -4.17 -18.63 -12.35
CA ASN A 152 -5.49 -19.09 -12.69
C ASN A 152 -6.45 -17.91 -12.90
N SER A 153 -6.93 -17.74 -14.13
CA SER A 153 -7.86 -16.66 -14.48
C SER A 153 -9.23 -16.72 -13.78
N GLY A 154 -9.50 -17.78 -13.04
CA GLY A 154 -10.69 -17.92 -12.19
C GLY A 154 -10.54 -17.35 -10.79
N ASP A 155 -9.33 -17.00 -10.37
CA ASP A 155 -9.07 -16.43 -9.06
C ASP A 155 -9.52 -14.96 -9.00
N PHE A 156 -10.11 -14.57 -7.88
CA PHE A 156 -10.57 -13.18 -7.67
C PHE A 156 -9.49 -12.13 -7.94
N ILE A 157 -8.26 -12.40 -7.48
CA ILE A 157 -7.15 -11.45 -7.56
C ILE A 157 -6.44 -11.44 -8.92
N TYR A 158 -6.67 -12.45 -9.79
CA TYR A 158 -5.90 -12.69 -11.01
C TYR A 158 -5.73 -11.47 -11.90
N ASP A 159 -6.81 -10.74 -12.19
CA ASP A 159 -6.79 -9.59 -13.12
C ASP A 159 -5.94 -8.41 -12.62
N ARG A 160 -5.59 -8.41 -11.33
CA ARG A 160 -4.75 -7.40 -10.69
C ARG A 160 -3.28 -7.83 -10.57
N THR A 161 -3.00 -9.14 -10.66
CA THR A 161 -1.66 -9.72 -10.56
C THR A 161 -0.89 -9.63 -11.89
N PHE A 162 0.36 -10.08 -11.88
CA PHE A 162 1.15 -10.24 -13.11
C PHE A 162 0.72 -11.45 -13.96
N GLY A 163 -0.10 -12.36 -13.41
CA GLY A 163 -0.53 -13.60 -14.10
C GLY A 163 0.58 -14.64 -14.24
N LEU A 164 1.62 -14.56 -13.43
CA LEU A 164 2.81 -15.38 -13.44
C LEU A 164 2.90 -16.26 -12.18
N ASP A 165 3.79 -17.24 -12.22
CA ASP A 165 4.20 -17.99 -11.03
C ASP A 165 5.00 -17.14 -10.05
N ALA A 166 5.45 -17.74 -8.95
CA ALA A 166 6.13 -17.02 -7.88
C ALA A 166 7.45 -16.38 -8.33
N GLU A 167 8.24 -17.08 -9.17
CA GLU A 167 9.51 -16.58 -9.71
C GLU A 167 9.27 -15.39 -10.65
N GLY A 168 8.40 -15.55 -11.63
CA GLY A 168 8.07 -14.47 -12.56
C GLY A 168 7.41 -13.26 -11.89
N THR A 169 6.57 -13.51 -10.87
CA THR A 169 5.99 -12.44 -10.06
C THR A 169 7.06 -11.69 -9.26
N SER A 170 8.02 -12.41 -8.67
CA SER A 170 9.15 -11.81 -7.93
C SER A 170 10.00 -10.92 -8.81
N ASP A 171 10.32 -11.35 -10.03
CA ASP A 171 11.09 -10.56 -10.99
C ASP A 171 10.35 -9.25 -11.36
N CYS A 172 9.06 -9.34 -11.61
CA CYS A 172 8.24 -8.17 -11.93
C CYS A 172 8.09 -7.21 -10.73
N VAL A 173 7.86 -7.74 -9.54
CA VAL A 173 7.79 -6.94 -8.29
C VAL A 173 9.10 -6.22 -8.05
N THR A 174 10.24 -6.92 -8.16
CA THR A 174 11.57 -6.32 -8.04
C THR A 174 11.73 -5.14 -8.97
N ALA A 175 11.49 -5.34 -10.27
CA ALA A 175 11.68 -4.29 -11.28
C ALA A 175 10.79 -3.06 -11.04
N VAL A 176 9.52 -3.27 -10.64
CA VAL A 176 8.58 -2.18 -10.33
C VAL A 176 9.01 -1.42 -9.07
N VAL A 177 9.39 -2.14 -8.01
CA VAL A 177 9.77 -1.53 -6.73
C VAL A 177 11.11 -0.78 -6.86
N GLU A 178 12.09 -1.32 -7.57
CA GLU A 178 13.34 -0.62 -7.87
C GLU A 178 13.11 0.70 -8.61
N GLN A 179 12.19 0.70 -9.59
CA GLN A 179 11.84 1.92 -10.32
C GLN A 179 11.15 2.93 -9.39
N MET A 180 10.16 2.50 -8.60
CA MET A 180 9.48 3.37 -7.64
C MET A 180 10.45 3.97 -6.63
N ALA A 181 11.38 3.17 -6.10
CA ALA A 181 12.42 3.63 -5.18
C ALA A 181 13.36 4.66 -5.85
N ALA A 182 13.75 4.42 -7.11
CA ALA A 182 14.58 5.35 -7.88
C ALA A 182 13.88 6.70 -8.14
N ASP A 183 12.56 6.67 -8.33
CA ASP A 183 11.72 7.86 -8.52
C ASP A 183 11.37 8.55 -7.18
N GLY A 184 11.68 7.94 -6.03
CA GLY A 184 11.31 8.45 -4.70
C GLY A 184 9.82 8.23 -4.36
N MET A 185 9.13 7.33 -5.05
CA MET A 185 7.74 6.96 -4.78
C MET A 185 7.68 5.85 -3.73
N GLY A 186 6.91 6.05 -2.66
CA GLY A 186 6.62 4.98 -1.71
C GLY A 186 5.82 3.86 -2.35
N SER A 187 6.28 2.61 -2.23
CA SER A 187 5.59 1.42 -2.72
C SER A 187 4.92 0.65 -1.58
N VAL A 188 3.88 -0.11 -1.90
CA VAL A 188 3.16 -0.95 -0.93
C VAL A 188 2.92 -2.32 -1.55
N LEU A 189 3.61 -3.32 -1.01
CA LEU A 189 3.40 -4.72 -1.39
C LEU A 189 2.11 -5.23 -0.78
N LYS A 190 1.24 -5.80 -1.59
CA LYS A 190 -0.07 -6.27 -1.14
C LYS A 190 -0.54 -7.49 -1.91
N HIS A 191 -1.30 -8.37 -1.29
CA HIS A 191 -1.92 -8.31 0.04
C HIS A 191 -1.33 -9.45 0.89
N PHE A 192 -0.39 -9.12 1.77
CA PHE A 192 0.27 -10.12 2.61
C PHE A 192 -0.75 -10.88 3.48
N PRO A 193 -0.65 -12.18 3.68
CA PRO A 193 0.41 -13.12 3.27
C PRO A 193 0.28 -13.70 1.85
N GLY A 194 -0.64 -13.23 1.04
CA GLY A 194 -0.94 -13.69 -0.30
C GLY A 194 -2.37 -14.20 -0.42
N TYR A 195 -3.10 -13.70 -1.42
CA TYR A 195 -4.53 -14.02 -1.60
C TYR A 195 -4.77 -15.46 -2.05
N GLY A 196 -3.86 -16.00 -2.90
CA GLY A 196 -4.05 -17.30 -3.52
C GLY A 196 -5.37 -17.36 -4.29
N SER A 197 -6.10 -18.49 -4.14
CA SER A 197 -7.43 -18.70 -4.74
C SER A 197 -8.60 -18.28 -3.81
N ASN A 198 -8.34 -17.50 -2.76
CA ASN A 198 -9.36 -17.09 -1.81
C ASN A 198 -10.35 -16.07 -2.39
N VAL A 199 -11.51 -15.97 -1.72
CA VAL A 199 -12.57 -15.03 -2.07
C VAL A 199 -12.23 -13.60 -1.65
N ASP A 200 -12.96 -12.63 -2.20
CA ASP A 200 -12.84 -11.22 -1.89
C ASP A 200 -13.21 -10.92 -0.42
N THR A 201 -12.26 -10.37 0.34
CA THR A 201 -12.46 -9.98 1.75
C THR A 201 -13.32 -8.74 1.95
N HIS A 202 -13.67 -8.00 0.88
CA HIS A 202 -14.67 -6.94 0.96
C HIS A 202 -16.08 -7.46 1.25
N THR A 203 -16.36 -8.74 0.93
CA THR A 203 -17.68 -9.35 1.05
C THR A 203 -17.79 -10.39 2.16
N GLY A 204 -16.72 -10.64 2.90
CA GLY A 204 -16.70 -11.62 3.99
C GLY A 204 -15.29 -12.06 4.39
N ILE A 205 -15.21 -12.96 5.35
CA ILE A 205 -13.93 -13.50 5.83
C ILE A 205 -13.45 -14.58 4.85
N ALA A 206 -12.23 -14.42 4.33
CA ALA A 206 -11.53 -15.47 3.60
C ALA A 206 -10.70 -16.30 4.58
N VAL A 207 -10.91 -17.61 4.58
CA VAL A 207 -10.16 -18.56 5.41
C VAL A 207 -9.23 -19.37 4.52
N ASP A 208 -7.94 -19.12 4.66
CA ASP A 208 -6.90 -19.80 3.90
C ASP A 208 -6.38 -21.00 4.69
N GLN A 209 -6.61 -22.18 4.14
CA GLN A 209 -6.23 -23.47 4.76
C GLN A 209 -4.96 -24.07 4.15
N ARG A 210 -4.26 -23.32 3.31
CA ARG A 210 -3.00 -23.78 2.74
C ARG A 210 -1.95 -23.98 3.85
N PRO A 211 -1.10 -25.02 3.74
CA PRO A 211 -0.01 -25.22 4.70
C PRO A 211 1.06 -24.12 4.55
N LEU A 212 1.79 -23.85 5.62
CA LEU A 212 2.83 -22.80 5.66
C LEU A 212 3.87 -22.96 4.56
N GLU A 213 4.31 -24.19 4.29
CA GLU A 213 5.29 -24.49 3.25
C GLU A 213 4.87 -24.03 1.85
N GLN A 214 3.55 -23.93 1.60
CA GLN A 214 3.06 -23.42 0.33
C GLN A 214 3.27 -21.90 0.23
N PHE A 215 3.02 -21.17 1.31
CA PHE A 215 3.31 -19.74 1.37
C PHE A 215 4.82 -19.46 1.25
N GLU A 216 5.64 -20.21 1.97
CA GLU A 216 7.11 -20.09 1.94
C GLU A 216 7.69 -20.37 0.56
N SER A 217 7.14 -21.35 -0.15
CA SER A 217 7.65 -21.75 -1.46
C SER A 217 7.09 -20.94 -2.63
N ALA A 218 6.06 -20.11 -2.41
CA ALA A 218 5.39 -19.36 -3.47
C ALA A 218 5.03 -17.92 -3.04
N ASP A 219 4.04 -17.76 -2.17
CA ASP A 219 3.44 -16.44 -1.91
C ASP A 219 4.43 -15.45 -1.27
N PHE A 220 5.32 -15.90 -0.38
CA PHE A 220 6.28 -15.02 0.28
C PHE A 220 7.45 -14.58 -0.62
N LEU A 221 7.71 -15.27 -1.71
CA LEU A 221 8.84 -14.95 -2.59
C LEU A 221 8.73 -13.54 -3.20
N PRO A 222 7.60 -13.12 -3.80
CA PRO A 222 7.46 -11.76 -4.32
C PRO A 222 7.51 -10.68 -3.23
N PHE A 223 6.99 -10.96 -2.02
CA PHE A 223 7.09 -10.02 -0.91
C PHE A 223 8.55 -9.83 -0.49
N SER A 224 9.28 -10.94 -0.29
CA SER A 224 10.71 -10.88 0.06
C SER A 224 11.54 -10.15 -0.99
N ALA A 225 11.26 -10.40 -2.28
CA ALA A 225 11.92 -9.73 -3.38
C ALA A 225 11.65 -8.22 -3.39
N GLY A 226 10.39 -7.82 -3.22
CA GLY A 226 10.00 -6.41 -3.16
C GLY A 226 10.53 -5.68 -1.92
N MET A 227 10.52 -6.33 -0.75
CA MET A 227 11.12 -5.77 0.47
C MET A 227 12.62 -5.48 0.30
N ALA A 228 13.34 -6.41 -0.33
CA ALA A 228 14.77 -6.25 -0.61
C ALA A 228 15.05 -5.14 -1.65
N ALA A 229 14.17 -4.99 -2.65
CA ALA A 229 14.32 -4.00 -3.73
C ALA A 229 13.99 -2.56 -3.28
N GLY A 230 13.16 -2.39 -2.26
CA GLY A 230 12.55 -1.10 -1.91
C GLY A 230 13.45 -0.09 -1.21
N ASN A 231 14.67 -0.47 -0.83
CA ASN A 231 15.65 0.44 -0.23
C ASN A 231 15.08 1.33 0.91
N GLY A 232 14.21 0.77 1.75
CA GLY A 232 13.57 1.48 2.87
C GLY A 232 12.35 2.32 2.51
N THR A 233 11.91 2.35 1.24
CA THR A 233 10.73 3.12 0.80
C THR A 233 9.49 2.24 0.54
N THR A 234 9.58 0.95 0.87
CA THR A 234 8.51 -0.03 0.66
C THR A 234 7.79 -0.34 1.96
N ALA A 235 6.47 -0.33 1.92
CA ALA A 235 5.59 -0.81 2.98
C ALA A 235 4.98 -2.17 2.60
N VAL A 236 4.43 -2.88 3.58
CA VAL A 236 3.64 -4.10 3.38
C VAL A 236 2.24 -3.89 3.91
N LEU A 237 1.23 -4.16 3.07
CA LEU A 237 -0.17 -4.16 3.45
C LEU A 237 -0.62 -5.58 3.77
N VAL A 238 -1.11 -5.78 4.99
CA VAL A 238 -1.58 -7.07 5.50
C VAL A 238 -3.09 -7.17 5.33
N SER A 239 -3.53 -8.22 4.66
CA SER A 239 -4.94 -8.48 4.35
C SER A 239 -5.74 -8.99 5.55
N HIS A 240 -7.06 -9.08 5.37
CA HIS A 240 -7.96 -9.63 6.39
C HIS A 240 -8.26 -11.13 6.20
N ASN A 241 -7.42 -11.84 5.44
CA ASN A 241 -7.51 -13.31 5.34
C ASN A 241 -7.11 -13.96 6.66
N ILE A 242 -7.81 -15.03 7.06
CA ILE A 242 -7.37 -15.89 8.16
C ILE A 242 -6.40 -16.93 7.59
N MET A 243 -5.13 -16.85 7.97
CA MET A 243 -4.09 -17.81 7.60
C MET A 243 -4.02 -18.92 8.65
N THR A 244 -4.83 -19.99 8.47
CA THR A 244 -4.97 -21.03 9.50
C THR A 244 -3.68 -21.77 9.84
N ALA A 245 -2.71 -21.77 8.93
CA ALA A 245 -1.39 -22.35 9.18
C ALA A 245 -0.58 -21.63 10.28
N VAL A 246 -0.95 -20.38 10.61
CA VAL A 246 -0.28 -19.54 11.61
C VAL A 246 -1.23 -19.13 12.74
N ASP A 247 -2.45 -18.69 12.39
CA ASP A 247 -3.48 -18.30 13.34
C ASP A 247 -4.86 -18.70 12.80
N GLU A 248 -5.55 -19.56 13.54
CA GLU A 248 -6.89 -20.03 13.15
C GLU A 248 -8.02 -19.06 13.55
N SER A 249 -7.72 -18.06 14.35
CA SER A 249 -8.73 -17.25 15.04
C SER A 249 -8.79 -15.80 14.59
N LEU A 250 -7.67 -15.22 14.20
CA LEU A 250 -7.58 -13.82 13.83
C LEU A 250 -7.25 -13.64 12.34
N PRO A 251 -7.81 -12.59 11.69
CA PRO A 251 -7.34 -12.16 10.39
C PRO A 251 -5.86 -11.80 10.44
N ALA A 252 -5.12 -12.01 9.37
CA ALA A 252 -3.68 -11.73 9.29
C ALA A 252 -3.33 -10.31 9.75
N SER A 253 -4.14 -9.32 9.39
CA SER A 253 -3.98 -7.91 9.80
C SER A 253 -4.08 -7.68 11.32
N LEU A 254 -4.74 -8.55 12.06
CA LEU A 254 -4.95 -8.47 13.52
C LEU A 254 -4.18 -9.54 14.29
N SER A 255 -3.50 -10.48 13.60
CA SER A 255 -2.79 -11.60 14.22
C SER A 255 -1.36 -11.24 14.59
N PRO A 256 -0.99 -11.20 15.88
CA PRO A 256 0.40 -11.03 16.29
C PRO A 256 1.32 -12.06 15.65
N ALA A 257 0.89 -13.33 15.55
CA ALA A 257 1.71 -14.40 14.98
C ALA A 257 2.03 -14.18 13.50
N VAL A 258 1.10 -13.63 12.71
CA VAL A 258 1.36 -13.28 11.29
C VAL A 258 2.28 -12.07 11.19
N HIS A 259 2.15 -11.11 12.11
CA HIS A 259 3.07 -9.97 12.17
C HIS A 259 4.49 -10.39 12.61
N ASP A 260 4.60 -11.31 13.56
CA ASP A 260 5.90 -11.88 13.99
C ASP A 260 6.57 -12.62 12.83
N LEU A 261 5.81 -13.42 12.05
CA LEU A 261 6.33 -14.07 10.84
C LEU A 261 6.90 -13.04 9.85
N LEU A 262 6.19 -11.94 9.60
CA LEU A 262 6.67 -10.87 8.71
C LEU A 262 7.91 -10.18 9.27
N ARG A 263 7.93 -9.89 10.57
CA ARG A 263 9.03 -9.18 11.23
C ARG A 263 10.27 -10.05 11.47
N GLU A 264 10.08 -11.25 12.01
CA GLU A 264 11.18 -12.07 12.50
C GLU A 264 11.67 -13.08 11.47
N GLU A 265 10.75 -13.75 10.75
CA GLU A 265 11.14 -14.78 9.78
C GLU A 265 11.47 -14.21 8.41
N LEU A 266 10.66 -13.25 7.91
CA LEU A 266 10.93 -12.56 6.65
C LEU A 266 11.85 -11.34 6.81
N GLY A 267 12.14 -10.92 8.06
CA GLY A 267 13.10 -9.87 8.38
C GLY A 267 12.68 -8.46 7.94
N PHE A 268 11.38 -8.20 7.82
CA PHE A 268 10.91 -6.89 7.38
C PHE A 268 10.83 -5.89 8.53
N ASP A 269 11.59 -4.81 8.46
CA ASP A 269 11.67 -3.73 9.45
C ASP A 269 10.94 -2.43 9.03
N GLY A 270 10.41 -2.39 7.80
CA GLY A 270 9.69 -1.24 7.25
C GLY A 270 8.27 -1.06 7.79
N VAL A 271 7.52 -0.17 7.17
CA VAL A 271 6.13 0.14 7.55
C VAL A 271 5.20 -1.02 7.22
N VAL A 272 4.47 -1.50 8.23
CA VAL A 272 3.37 -2.46 8.06
C VAL A 272 2.06 -1.72 8.24
N MET A 273 1.14 -1.87 7.30
CA MET A 273 -0.22 -1.33 7.38
C MET A 273 -1.25 -2.42 7.23
N THR A 274 -2.42 -2.24 7.83
CA THR A 274 -3.56 -3.13 7.62
C THR A 274 -4.26 -2.77 6.30
N ASP A 275 -5.00 -3.70 5.73
CA ASP A 275 -6.07 -3.35 4.79
C ASP A 275 -7.15 -2.52 5.51
N ASP A 276 -8.13 -1.98 4.76
CA ASP A 276 -9.14 -1.07 5.30
C ASP A 276 -9.95 -1.72 6.43
N LEU A 277 -9.79 -1.20 7.66
CA LEU A 277 -10.48 -1.71 8.84
C LEU A 277 -12.02 -1.49 8.81
N ALA A 278 -12.54 -0.80 7.80
CA ALA A 278 -13.97 -0.69 7.54
C ALA A 278 -14.54 -1.88 6.73
N MET A 279 -13.69 -2.84 6.30
CA MET A 279 -14.15 -4.01 5.55
C MET A 279 -14.93 -4.99 6.43
N ASP A 280 -15.92 -5.66 5.84
CA ASP A 280 -16.79 -6.63 6.54
C ASP A 280 -16.02 -7.79 7.20
N ALA A 281 -14.86 -8.16 6.65
CA ALA A 281 -14.01 -9.22 7.16
C ALA A 281 -13.55 -9.00 8.62
N VAL A 282 -13.39 -7.75 9.05
CA VAL A 282 -12.97 -7.42 10.43
C VAL A 282 -14.10 -6.96 11.34
N ALA A 283 -15.30 -6.78 10.82
CA ALA A 283 -16.48 -6.33 11.58
C ALA A 283 -16.83 -7.25 12.78
N ALA A 284 -16.48 -8.54 12.70
CA ALA A 284 -16.73 -9.51 13.77
C ALA A 284 -15.73 -9.36 14.95
N TYR A 285 -14.62 -8.67 14.75
CA TYR A 285 -13.53 -8.53 15.73
C TYR A 285 -13.55 -7.19 16.46
N SER A 286 -14.39 -6.26 16.03
CA SER A 286 -14.58 -4.96 16.67
C SER A 286 -16.05 -4.55 16.64
N ALA A 287 -16.60 -4.19 17.79
CA ALA A 287 -18.00 -3.78 17.90
C ALA A 287 -18.34 -2.49 17.14
N ASP A 288 -17.33 -1.66 16.85
CA ASP A 288 -17.50 -0.34 16.25
C ASP A 288 -16.78 -0.22 14.88
N GLY A 289 -16.30 -1.32 14.31
CA GLY A 289 -15.57 -1.32 13.02
C GLY A 289 -14.21 -0.63 13.05
N ALA A 290 -13.85 -0.06 14.17
CA ALA A 290 -12.55 0.55 14.39
C ALA A 290 -11.88 -0.13 15.58
N VAL A 291 -10.77 -0.75 15.28
CA VAL A 291 -9.74 -1.18 16.22
C VAL A 291 -10.18 -2.18 17.27
N ALA A 292 -9.75 -3.38 17.04
CA ALA A 292 -9.49 -4.30 18.14
C ALA A 292 -8.37 -3.73 19.03
#